data_da8728b6ecd99128c6edb2d722be2a26
#
_entry.id   da8728b6ecd99128c6edb2d722be2a26
#
_cell.length_a   1.000
_cell.length_b   1.000
_cell.length_c   1.000
_cell.angle_alpha   90.00
_cell.angle_beta   90.00
_cell.angle_gamma   90.00
#
_symmetry.space_group_name_H-M   'P 1'
#
loop_
_entity.id
_entity.type
_entity.pdbx_description
1 polymer ?
#
loop_
_entity_poly.entity_id
_entity_poly.type
_entity_poly.pdbx_seq_one_letter_code
_entity_poly.pdbx_strand_id
1 'polypeptide(L)'
;TFGAIGFSAMMHGYLAFDKEDNLLVPFRTWRNTITEQAAGILTEKFNYNIPQRWSISHLYQAILNKEEHVKDVAFFTTLAGYVHYKLTGEKVLGVGDASGMFPIDMNTGNYDTKMLAAFDELVSPEGFAWKLEDILPVVRSAGDDAGVLTEEGAKLLDVSGRLAAGIPLCPPEGDTKTGMIATNSV
;
A
#
# COMPACT_ATOMS: atom_id res chain seq x y z
N THR A 1 19.29 22.13 -7.80
CA THR A 1 19.45 20.98 -6.89
C THR A 1 18.13 20.79 -6.16
N PHE A 2 17.58 19.59 -6.17
CA PHE A 2 16.41 19.23 -5.37
C PHE A 2 16.86 18.81 -3.97
N GLY A 3 16.16 19.25 -2.93
CA GLY A 3 16.45 18.88 -1.54
C GLY A 3 15.78 17.56 -1.13
N ALA A 4 14.57 17.31 -1.64
CA ALA A 4 13.82 16.08 -1.44
C ALA A 4 12.75 15.94 -2.53
N ILE A 5 12.19 14.72 -2.66
CA ILE A 5 11.06 14.41 -3.55
C ILE A 5 9.95 13.77 -2.72
N GLY A 6 8.71 14.19 -2.91
CA GLY A 6 7.53 13.58 -2.31
C GLY A 6 6.50 13.22 -3.36
N PHE A 7 5.74 12.15 -3.11
CA PHE A 7 4.64 11.71 -3.96
C PHE A 7 3.34 11.68 -3.21
N SER A 8 2.30 12.13 -3.89
CA SER A 8 0.92 12.00 -3.46
C SER A 8 0.12 11.44 -4.62
N ALA A 9 -0.62 10.38 -4.39
CA ALA A 9 -1.46 9.76 -5.41
C ALA A 9 -2.78 9.28 -4.81
N MET A 10 -3.68 8.78 -5.66
CA MET A 10 -4.97 8.25 -5.20
C MET A 10 -4.76 7.17 -4.14
N MET A 11 -5.49 7.28 -3.05
CA MET A 11 -5.51 6.28 -1.99
C MET A 11 -6.19 4.97 -2.43
N HIS A 12 -5.94 3.92 -1.66
CA HIS A 12 -6.61 2.62 -1.82
C HIS A 12 -6.24 1.89 -3.12
N GLY A 13 -7.06 0.91 -3.49
CA GLY A 13 -6.82 0.07 -4.65
C GLY A 13 -5.88 -1.10 -4.37
N TYR A 14 -5.57 -1.86 -5.40
CA TYR A 14 -4.85 -3.11 -5.26
C TYR A 14 -3.88 -3.32 -6.42
N LEU A 15 -2.60 -3.18 -6.10
CA LEU A 15 -1.45 -3.54 -6.94
C LEU A 15 -0.71 -4.67 -6.23
N ALA A 16 -0.76 -5.88 -6.78
CA ALA A 16 -0.16 -7.07 -6.18
C ALA A 16 0.96 -7.62 -7.04
N PHE A 17 2.05 -7.99 -6.39
CA PHE A 17 3.30 -8.44 -7.02
C PHE A 17 3.75 -9.78 -6.46
N ASP A 18 4.40 -10.57 -7.29
CA ASP A 18 5.10 -11.79 -6.89
C ASP A 18 6.50 -11.50 -6.30
N LYS A 19 7.27 -12.54 -6.02
CA LYS A 19 8.63 -12.45 -5.46
C LYS A 19 9.65 -11.84 -6.42
N GLU A 20 9.38 -11.91 -7.71
CA GLU A 20 10.18 -11.34 -8.79
C GLU A 20 9.72 -9.93 -9.17
N ASP A 21 8.80 -9.33 -8.38
CA ASP A 21 8.21 -8.01 -8.59
C ASP A 21 7.41 -7.86 -9.89
N ASN A 22 6.89 -8.98 -10.44
CA ASN A 22 5.95 -8.94 -11.55
C ASN A 22 4.55 -8.61 -11.04
N LEU A 23 3.84 -7.76 -11.78
CA LEU A 23 2.43 -7.45 -11.48
C LEU A 23 1.55 -8.67 -11.77
N LEU A 24 0.89 -9.18 -10.74
CA LEU A 24 0.10 -10.42 -10.78
C LEU A 24 -1.27 -10.25 -11.47
N VAL A 25 -1.88 -9.09 -11.30
CA VAL A 25 -3.20 -8.77 -11.88
C VAL A 25 -3.25 -7.29 -12.30
N PRO A 26 -4.12 -6.91 -13.24
CA PRO A 26 -4.32 -5.51 -13.57
C PRO A 26 -4.70 -4.67 -12.35
N PHE A 27 -4.23 -3.43 -12.29
CA PHE A 27 -4.51 -2.50 -11.19
C PHE A 27 -6.01 -2.33 -10.96
N ARG A 28 -6.48 -2.63 -9.74
CA ARG A 28 -7.85 -2.38 -9.28
C ARG A 28 -7.87 -1.08 -8.50
N THR A 29 -8.50 -0.06 -9.03
CA THR A 29 -8.57 1.25 -8.38
C THR A 29 -9.67 1.28 -7.31
N TRP A 30 -9.70 2.35 -6.51
CA TRP A 30 -10.74 2.61 -5.50
C TRP A 30 -12.18 2.64 -6.06
N ARG A 31 -12.35 2.83 -7.36
CA ARG A 31 -13.65 2.82 -8.07
C ARG A 31 -14.18 1.42 -8.35
N ASN A 32 -13.37 0.41 -8.14
CA ASN A 32 -13.78 -0.97 -8.32
C ASN A 32 -14.64 -1.40 -7.12
N THR A 33 -15.89 -1.79 -7.38
CA THR A 33 -16.92 -2.07 -6.35
C THR A 33 -17.21 -3.56 -6.17
N ILE A 34 -16.33 -4.45 -6.67
CA ILE A 34 -16.54 -5.91 -6.57
C ILE A 34 -16.35 -6.46 -5.13
N THR A 35 -15.98 -5.63 -4.18
CA THR A 35 -15.47 -5.99 -2.85
C THR A 35 -16.52 -5.92 -1.73
N GLU A 36 -17.79 -5.82 -2.06
CA GLU A 36 -18.88 -5.67 -1.07
C GLU A 36 -18.90 -6.81 -0.05
N GLN A 37 -18.82 -8.06 -0.54
CA GLN A 37 -18.83 -9.25 0.31
C GLN A 37 -17.63 -9.26 1.26
N ALA A 38 -16.42 -9.03 0.74
CA ALA A 38 -15.20 -8.98 1.54
C ALA A 38 -15.26 -7.88 2.61
N ALA A 39 -15.68 -6.67 2.23
CA ALA A 39 -15.80 -5.54 3.15
C ALA A 39 -16.77 -5.83 4.30
N GLY A 40 -17.91 -6.46 4.00
CA GLY A 40 -18.89 -6.88 5.02
C GLY A 40 -18.32 -7.87 6.02
N ILE A 41 -17.69 -8.95 5.54
CA ILE A 41 -17.09 -9.98 6.40
C ILE A 41 -15.95 -9.40 7.25
N LEU A 42 -15.07 -8.60 6.67
CA LEU A 42 -13.97 -7.98 7.41
C LEU A 42 -14.46 -6.97 8.46
N THR A 43 -15.49 -6.18 8.14
CA THR A 43 -16.13 -5.25 9.09
C THR A 43 -16.66 -6.01 10.31
N GLU A 44 -17.35 -7.12 10.11
CA GLU A 44 -17.86 -7.95 11.19
C GLU A 44 -16.72 -8.61 12.00
N LYS A 45 -15.75 -9.24 11.31
CA LYS A 45 -14.61 -9.93 11.94
C LYS A 45 -13.77 -9.00 12.82
N PHE A 46 -13.55 -7.76 12.38
CA PHE A 46 -12.71 -6.79 13.08
C PHE A 46 -13.50 -5.91 14.06
N ASN A 47 -14.84 -5.96 14.01
CA ASN A 47 -15.70 -4.97 14.68
C ASN A 47 -15.24 -3.52 14.39
N TYR A 48 -14.85 -3.27 13.14
CA TYR A 48 -14.28 -2.03 12.65
C TYR A 48 -14.71 -1.83 11.19
N ASN A 49 -15.16 -0.62 10.84
CA ASN A 49 -15.64 -0.36 9.48
C ASN A 49 -14.52 -0.48 8.43
N ILE A 50 -14.62 -1.47 7.56
CA ILE A 50 -13.72 -1.71 6.43
C ILE A 50 -14.44 -1.34 5.14
N PRO A 51 -14.10 -0.19 4.52
CA PRO A 51 -14.74 0.24 3.27
C PRO A 51 -14.36 -0.67 2.09
N GLN A 52 -15.27 -0.81 1.13
CA GLN A 52 -15.07 -1.60 -0.10
C GLN A 52 -13.82 -1.17 -0.88
N ARG A 53 -13.49 0.13 -0.89
CA ARG A 53 -12.36 0.69 -1.63
C ARG A 53 -10.98 0.35 -1.04
N TRP A 54 -10.90 -0.12 0.21
CA TRP A 54 -9.63 -0.42 0.85
C TRP A 54 -8.90 -1.58 0.21
N SER A 55 -7.57 -1.55 0.24
CA SER A 55 -6.73 -2.57 -0.40
C SER A 55 -6.96 -3.97 0.18
N ILE A 56 -7.19 -4.07 1.50
CA ILE A 56 -7.50 -5.34 2.16
C ILE A 56 -8.82 -5.95 1.67
N SER A 57 -9.82 -5.13 1.34
CA SER A 57 -11.08 -5.63 0.79
C SER A 57 -10.88 -6.24 -0.59
N HIS A 58 -9.97 -5.70 -1.40
CA HIS A 58 -9.63 -6.28 -2.70
C HIS A 58 -8.86 -7.59 -2.56
N LEU A 59 -7.88 -7.66 -1.65
CA LEU A 59 -7.15 -8.90 -1.38
C LEU A 59 -8.11 -9.99 -0.91
N TYR A 60 -8.95 -9.68 0.08
CA TYR A 60 -9.86 -10.67 0.64
C TYR A 60 -10.95 -11.09 -0.37
N GLN A 61 -11.44 -10.19 -1.21
CA GLN A 61 -12.35 -10.55 -2.29
C GLN A 61 -11.70 -11.49 -3.32
N ALA A 62 -10.42 -11.27 -3.64
CA ALA A 62 -9.69 -12.19 -4.50
C ALA A 62 -9.55 -13.59 -3.87
N ILE A 63 -9.36 -13.67 -2.55
CA ILE A 63 -9.37 -14.94 -1.80
C ILE A 63 -10.74 -15.62 -1.89
N LEU A 64 -11.82 -14.89 -1.61
CA LEU A 64 -13.19 -15.42 -1.69
C LEU A 64 -13.53 -15.93 -3.10
N ASN A 65 -13.07 -15.24 -4.13
CA ASN A 65 -13.23 -15.62 -5.51
C ASN A 65 -12.28 -16.77 -5.96
N LYS A 66 -11.36 -17.19 -5.10
CA LYS A 66 -10.32 -18.20 -5.39
C LYS A 66 -9.48 -17.84 -6.60
N GLU A 67 -9.11 -16.57 -6.71
CA GLU A 67 -8.25 -16.11 -7.79
C GLU A 67 -6.84 -16.70 -7.64
N GLU A 68 -6.31 -17.29 -8.71
CA GLU A 68 -5.06 -18.08 -8.66
C GLU A 68 -3.84 -17.30 -8.18
N HIS A 69 -3.79 -15.99 -8.47
CA HIS A 69 -2.67 -15.13 -8.14
C HIS A 69 -2.45 -14.95 -6.63
N VAL A 70 -3.47 -15.15 -5.80
CA VAL A 70 -3.42 -14.83 -4.36
C VAL A 70 -2.32 -15.62 -3.63
N LYS A 71 -2.09 -16.86 -4.02
CA LYS A 71 -1.05 -17.72 -3.43
C LYS A 71 0.38 -17.21 -3.69
N ASP A 72 0.57 -16.45 -4.76
CA ASP A 72 1.87 -15.97 -5.24
C ASP A 72 2.14 -14.51 -4.81
N VAL A 73 1.21 -13.87 -4.07
CA VAL A 73 1.41 -12.50 -3.58
C VAL A 73 2.56 -12.47 -2.59
N ALA A 74 3.57 -11.67 -2.92
CA ALA A 74 4.71 -11.38 -2.05
C ALA A 74 4.73 -9.91 -1.58
N PHE A 75 3.98 -9.04 -2.25
CA PHE A 75 3.83 -7.64 -1.90
C PHE A 75 2.56 -7.08 -2.54
N PHE A 76 1.81 -6.25 -1.83
CA PHE A 76 0.76 -5.44 -2.45
C PHE A 76 0.75 -4.03 -1.87
N THR A 77 0.32 -3.06 -2.69
CA THR A 77 0.43 -1.65 -2.33
C THR A 77 -0.58 -0.78 -3.08
N THR A 78 -0.55 0.51 -2.78
CA THR A 78 -1.28 1.58 -3.46
C THR A 78 -0.48 2.12 -4.65
N LEU A 79 -1.07 3.05 -5.40
CA LEU A 79 -0.38 3.72 -6.50
C LEU A 79 0.82 4.55 -6.01
N ALA A 80 0.69 5.29 -4.89
CA ALA A 80 1.78 6.07 -4.34
C ALA A 80 2.94 5.19 -3.89
N GLY A 81 2.64 4.07 -3.22
CA GLY A 81 3.64 3.09 -2.81
C GLY A 81 4.35 2.43 -4.00
N TYR A 82 3.62 2.11 -5.08
CA TYR A 82 4.23 1.58 -6.30
C TYR A 82 5.20 2.57 -6.96
N VAL A 83 4.79 3.83 -7.12
CA VAL A 83 5.68 4.86 -7.69
C VAL A 83 6.93 5.01 -6.84
N HIS A 84 6.76 5.09 -5.52
CA HIS A 84 7.88 5.19 -4.58
C HIS A 84 8.84 4.00 -4.71
N TYR A 85 8.29 2.78 -4.69
CA TYR A 85 9.08 1.55 -4.87
C TYR A 85 9.88 1.54 -6.17
N LYS A 86 9.28 1.96 -7.29
CA LYS A 86 9.98 2.04 -8.59
C LYS A 86 11.12 3.06 -8.61
N LEU A 87 11.09 4.04 -7.73
CA LEU A 87 12.09 5.11 -7.68
C LEU A 87 13.19 4.86 -6.65
N THR A 88 12.88 4.11 -5.58
CA THR A 88 13.80 3.91 -4.45
C THR A 88 14.21 2.45 -4.23
N GLY A 89 13.40 1.49 -4.68
CA GLY A 89 13.51 0.09 -4.29
C GLY A 89 12.88 -0.23 -2.91
N GLU A 90 12.38 0.79 -2.19
CA GLU A 90 11.83 0.63 -0.84
C GLU A 90 10.31 0.38 -0.88
N LYS A 91 9.86 -0.67 -0.19
CA LYS A 91 8.44 -1.09 -0.08
C LYS A 91 7.80 -0.44 1.15
N VAL A 92 7.62 0.87 1.11
CA VAL A 92 7.12 1.68 2.24
C VAL A 92 5.89 2.50 1.85
N LEU A 93 5.09 2.89 2.85
CA LEU A 93 4.01 3.87 2.73
C LEU A 93 4.04 4.85 3.89
N GLY A 94 3.62 6.07 3.66
CA GLY A 94 3.23 6.99 4.71
C GLY A 94 2.02 6.48 5.48
N VAL A 95 1.97 6.75 6.79
CA VAL A 95 0.89 6.28 7.68
C VAL A 95 -0.49 6.66 7.17
N GLY A 96 -0.59 7.80 6.50
CA GLY A 96 -1.82 8.29 5.92
C GLY A 96 -2.37 7.37 4.82
N ASP A 97 -1.53 6.98 3.88
CA ASP A 97 -1.92 6.08 2.79
C ASP A 97 -2.09 4.63 3.29
N ALA A 98 -1.19 4.18 4.17
CA ALA A 98 -1.28 2.87 4.81
C ALA A 98 -2.61 2.65 5.54
N SER A 99 -3.17 3.71 6.16
CA SER A 99 -4.49 3.67 6.82
C SER A 99 -5.65 3.41 5.86
N GLY A 100 -5.45 3.56 4.57
CA GLY A 100 -6.39 3.21 3.51
C GLY A 100 -6.18 1.81 2.93
N MET A 101 -5.13 1.12 3.35
CA MET A 101 -4.89 -0.28 3.02
C MET A 101 -5.45 -1.21 4.10
N PHE A 102 -5.10 -0.93 5.36
CA PHE A 102 -5.43 -1.73 6.54
C PHE A 102 -5.52 -0.83 7.79
N PRO A 103 -6.29 -1.22 8.83
CA PRO A 103 -6.39 -0.44 10.07
C PRO A 103 -5.05 -0.16 10.74
N ILE A 104 -4.88 1.08 11.20
CA ILE A 104 -3.70 1.56 11.93
C ILE A 104 -4.03 1.70 13.42
N ASP A 105 -3.16 1.18 14.29
CA ASP A 105 -3.17 1.49 15.71
C ASP A 105 -2.60 2.90 15.93
N MET A 106 -3.43 3.80 16.41
CA MET A 106 -3.08 5.21 16.63
C MET A 106 -2.00 5.42 17.69
N ASN A 107 -1.76 4.43 18.57
CA ASN A 107 -0.72 4.54 19.58
C ASN A 107 0.68 4.24 19.02
N THR A 108 0.75 3.33 18.05
CA THR A 108 2.02 2.90 17.45
C THR A 108 2.29 3.54 16.10
N GLY A 109 1.26 4.05 15.43
CA GLY A 109 1.35 4.54 14.05
C GLY A 109 1.61 3.42 13.02
N ASN A 110 1.38 2.16 13.38
CA ASN A 110 1.57 0.99 12.54
C ASN A 110 0.28 0.19 12.43
N TYR A 111 0.26 -0.84 11.60
CA TYR A 111 -0.90 -1.73 11.44
C TYR A 111 -1.33 -2.33 12.77
N ASP A 112 -2.66 -2.43 12.98
CA ASP A 112 -3.22 -3.03 14.19
C ASP A 112 -2.93 -4.54 14.24
N THR A 113 -2.10 -4.93 15.20
CA THR A 113 -1.60 -6.32 15.31
C THR A 113 -2.71 -7.32 15.65
N LYS A 114 -3.79 -6.90 16.34
CA LYS A 114 -4.91 -7.78 16.66
C LYS A 114 -5.72 -8.07 15.41
N MET A 115 -5.93 -7.05 14.56
CA MET A 115 -6.64 -7.22 13.30
C MET A 115 -5.80 -7.98 12.28
N LEU A 116 -4.45 -7.81 12.25
CA LEU A 116 -3.56 -8.65 11.45
C LEU A 116 -3.72 -10.13 11.84
N ALA A 117 -3.63 -10.45 13.12
CA ALA A 117 -3.81 -11.82 13.61
C ALA A 117 -5.22 -12.38 13.29
N ALA A 118 -6.27 -11.55 13.41
CA ALA A 118 -7.62 -11.94 13.08
C ALA A 118 -7.83 -12.21 11.57
N PHE A 119 -7.12 -11.47 10.71
CA PHE A 119 -7.11 -11.74 9.27
C PHE A 119 -6.37 -13.04 8.95
N ASP A 120 -5.18 -13.25 9.51
CA ASP A 120 -4.40 -14.48 9.30
C ASP A 120 -5.18 -15.72 9.76
N GLU A 121 -5.91 -15.62 10.90
CA GLU A 121 -6.81 -16.66 11.36
C GLU A 121 -7.93 -16.95 10.35
N LEU A 122 -8.55 -15.87 9.82
CA LEU A 122 -9.66 -15.96 8.86
C LEU A 122 -9.25 -16.68 7.57
N VAL A 123 -8.03 -16.45 7.08
CA VAL A 123 -7.54 -17.04 5.84
C VAL A 123 -6.73 -18.32 6.04
N SER A 124 -6.50 -18.74 7.28
CA SER A 124 -5.71 -19.95 7.60
C SER A 124 -6.16 -21.24 6.88
N PRO A 125 -7.46 -21.47 6.60
CA PRO A 125 -7.90 -22.65 5.86
C PRO A 125 -7.40 -22.72 4.41
N GLU A 126 -7.02 -21.59 3.83
CA GLU A 126 -6.50 -21.51 2.45
C GLU A 126 -5.04 -21.99 2.33
N GLY A 127 -4.30 -22.05 3.45
CA GLY A 127 -2.94 -22.58 3.50
C GLY A 127 -1.89 -21.75 2.77
N PHE A 128 -2.04 -20.41 2.73
CA PHE A 128 -1.05 -19.52 2.10
C PHE A 128 0.30 -19.60 2.80
N ALA A 129 1.39 -19.46 2.02
CA ALA A 129 2.75 -19.45 2.53
C ALA A 129 3.15 -18.10 3.18
N TRP A 130 2.33 -17.05 2.98
CA TRP A 130 2.52 -15.70 3.50
C TRP A 130 1.56 -15.41 4.65
N LYS A 131 1.93 -14.48 5.51
CA LYS A 131 1.06 -13.79 6.44
C LYS A 131 0.82 -12.37 5.95
N LEU A 132 -0.28 -11.74 6.40
CA LEU A 132 -0.64 -10.42 5.92
C LEU A 132 0.48 -9.40 6.18
N GLU A 133 1.11 -9.43 7.34
CA GLU A 133 2.21 -8.53 7.70
C GLU A 133 3.41 -8.64 6.73
N ASP A 134 3.69 -9.84 6.23
CA ASP A 134 4.85 -10.09 5.34
C ASP A 134 4.68 -9.45 3.96
N ILE A 135 3.44 -9.23 3.52
CA ILE A 135 3.11 -8.74 2.17
C ILE A 135 2.63 -7.28 2.14
N LEU A 136 2.44 -6.65 3.30
CA LEU A 136 2.13 -5.23 3.43
C LEU A 136 3.40 -4.37 3.34
N PRO A 137 3.30 -3.11 2.84
CA PRO A 137 4.40 -2.16 2.91
C PRO A 137 4.70 -1.74 4.35
N VAL A 138 5.96 -1.41 4.61
CA VAL A 138 6.37 -0.87 5.93
C VAL A 138 5.79 0.53 6.08
N VAL A 139 5.18 0.82 7.23
CA VAL A 139 4.61 2.14 7.54
C VAL A 139 5.71 3.09 7.99
N ARG A 140 5.68 4.33 7.48
CA ARG A 140 6.57 5.42 7.85
C ARG A 140 5.78 6.66 8.24
N SER A 141 6.23 7.38 9.26
CA SER A 141 5.68 8.68 9.62
C SER A 141 6.27 9.79 8.75
N ALA A 142 5.60 10.93 8.68
CA ALA A 142 6.15 12.10 7.99
C ALA A 142 7.48 12.52 8.64
N GLY A 143 8.52 12.63 7.83
CA GLY A 143 9.89 12.95 8.28
C GLY A 143 10.80 11.73 8.50
N ASP A 144 10.25 10.51 8.49
CA ASP A 144 11.07 9.30 8.54
C ASP A 144 11.85 9.11 7.24
N ASP A 145 12.95 8.36 7.33
CA ASP A 145 13.69 7.91 6.16
C ASP A 145 12.85 6.90 5.35
N ALA A 146 12.64 7.22 4.09
CA ALA A 146 11.93 6.39 3.13
C ALA A 146 12.81 6.02 1.90
N GLY A 147 14.12 6.16 2.04
CA GLY A 147 15.07 5.86 0.99
C GLY A 147 15.41 7.06 0.10
N VAL A 148 16.23 6.78 -0.91
CA VAL A 148 16.74 7.77 -1.85
C VAL A 148 16.45 7.37 -3.29
N LEU A 149 16.40 8.35 -4.17
CA LEU A 149 16.28 8.13 -5.61
C LEU A 149 17.45 7.27 -6.12
N THR A 150 17.14 6.12 -6.72
CA THR A 150 18.14 5.26 -7.35
C THR A 150 18.56 5.79 -8.72
N GLU A 151 19.59 5.22 -9.32
CA GLU A 151 19.97 5.54 -10.71
C GLU A 151 18.88 5.16 -11.70
N GLU A 152 18.24 4.01 -11.50
CA GLU A 152 17.10 3.53 -12.28
C GLU A 152 15.91 4.47 -12.12
N GLY A 153 15.58 4.87 -10.89
CA GLY A 153 14.53 5.82 -10.59
C GLY A 153 14.77 7.17 -11.23
N ALA A 154 16.01 7.67 -11.19
CA ALA A 154 16.38 8.92 -11.84
C ALA A 154 16.18 8.85 -13.37
N LYS A 155 16.54 7.74 -14.02
CA LYS A 155 16.32 7.52 -15.46
C LYS A 155 14.84 7.43 -15.83
N LEU A 156 14.00 6.90 -14.94
CA LEU A 156 12.54 6.87 -15.16
C LEU A 156 11.93 8.29 -15.16
N LEU A 157 12.42 9.17 -14.28
CA LEU A 157 11.92 10.54 -14.16
C LEU A 157 12.52 11.49 -15.19
N ASP A 158 13.77 11.29 -15.55
CA ASP A 158 14.50 12.19 -16.46
C ASP A 158 15.35 11.40 -17.47
N VAL A 159 14.80 11.22 -18.65
CA VAL A 159 15.50 10.60 -19.79
C VAL A 159 16.69 11.42 -20.30
N SER A 160 16.79 12.69 -19.92
CA SER A 160 17.94 13.55 -20.32
C SER A 160 19.19 13.28 -19.49
N GLY A 161 19.07 12.53 -18.37
CA GLY A 161 20.17 12.14 -17.49
C GLY A 161 20.76 13.30 -16.65
N ARG A 162 20.03 14.40 -16.49
CA ARG A 162 20.45 15.53 -15.64
C ARG A 162 20.03 15.38 -14.18
N LEU A 163 19.04 14.52 -13.91
CA LEU A 163 18.61 14.22 -12.55
C LEU A 163 19.57 13.20 -11.93
N ALA A 164 20.24 13.61 -10.87
CA ALA A 164 21.17 12.73 -10.15
C ALA A 164 20.42 11.83 -9.15
N ALA A 165 20.92 10.61 -8.95
CA ALA A 165 20.51 9.73 -7.85
C ALA A 165 20.94 10.29 -6.49
N GLY A 166 20.44 9.69 -5.39
CA GLY A 166 20.78 10.06 -4.02
C GLY A 166 19.92 11.17 -3.42
N ILE A 167 18.88 11.65 -4.12
CA ILE A 167 17.94 12.64 -3.57
C ILE A 167 17.01 11.89 -2.58
N PRO A 168 16.87 12.35 -1.33
CA PRO A 168 15.95 11.75 -0.37
C PRO A 168 14.50 11.78 -0.84
N LEU A 169 13.76 10.70 -0.61
CA LEU A 169 12.31 10.66 -0.81
C LEU A 169 11.58 10.70 0.52
N CYS A 170 10.49 11.49 0.56
CA CYS A 170 9.54 11.45 1.67
C CYS A 170 8.70 10.16 1.60
N PRO A 171 8.18 9.65 2.72
CA PRO A 171 7.17 8.59 2.69
C PRO A 171 6.03 8.96 1.74
N PRO A 172 5.62 8.08 0.82
CA PRO A 172 4.57 8.39 -0.15
C PRO A 172 3.21 8.42 0.54
N GLU A 173 2.38 9.39 0.19
CA GLU A 173 1.10 9.63 0.87
C GLU A 173 -0.09 9.62 -0.09
N GLY A 174 -1.27 9.40 0.47
CA GLY A 174 -2.53 9.49 -0.24
C GLY A 174 -2.96 10.94 -0.52
N ASP A 175 -3.68 11.14 -1.61
CA ASP A 175 -4.16 12.44 -2.09
C ASP A 175 -5.12 13.15 -1.12
N THR A 176 -5.92 12.40 -0.36
CA THR A 176 -6.90 12.97 0.57
C THR A 176 -6.24 13.78 1.68
N LYS A 177 -5.24 13.23 2.36
CA LYS A 177 -4.58 13.92 3.48
C LYS A 177 -3.66 15.03 3.02
N THR A 178 -2.91 14.81 1.96
CA THR A 178 -2.07 15.86 1.37
C THR A 178 -2.91 17.00 0.82
N GLY A 179 -4.08 16.71 0.24
CA GLY A 179 -5.06 17.70 -0.20
C GLY A 179 -5.60 18.55 0.95
N MET A 180 -5.94 17.94 2.09
CA MET A 180 -6.40 18.67 3.28
C MET A 180 -5.33 19.66 3.79
N ILE A 181 -4.07 19.23 3.87
CA ILE A 181 -2.96 20.10 4.27
C ILE A 181 -2.77 21.23 3.25
N ALA A 182 -2.75 20.92 1.95
CA ALA A 182 -2.54 21.90 0.89
C ALA A 182 -3.63 22.98 0.84
N THR A 183 -4.85 22.63 1.21
CA THR A 183 -6.00 23.55 1.23
C THR A 183 -6.26 24.19 2.61
N ASN A 184 -5.40 23.90 3.59
CA ASN A 184 -5.57 24.35 4.99
C ASN A 184 -6.94 24.02 5.56
N SER A 185 -7.45 22.82 5.26
CA SER A 185 -8.78 22.32 5.67
C SER A 185 -8.71 21.43 6.91
N VAL A 186 -7.78 21.70 7.82
CA VAL A 186 -7.53 20.99 9.09
C VAL A 186 -7.88 21.87 10.27
#